data_24d67eb433236cbb650097a82708ce02
#
_entry.id   24d67eb433236cbb650097a82708ce02
#
_cell.length_a   1.000
_cell.length_b   1.000
_cell.length_c   1.000
_cell.angle_alpha   90.00
_cell.angle_beta   90.00
_cell.angle_gamma   90.00
#
_symmetry.space_group_name_H-M   'P 1'
#
loop_
_entity.id
_entity.type
_entity.pdbx_description
1 polymer ?
#
loop_
_entity_poly.entity_id
_entity_poly.type
_entity_poly.pdbx_seq_one_letter_code
_entity_poly.pdbx_strand_id
1 'polypeptide(L)'
;KESGFDWCIFRLAMVPPKSLGGFTPKMFDTPPGQRTEFVHPDDVGLAVANAVTNDQVWGKTLLIGGGHSSQMYFRDFVGQMMEAMGIGRLPDRAFATTACAFSDWIDTAESQRLLHYQRHSFADFTKEIAASLGPARYALRVLSPLVRWWMLSQSPYYRAGRATPS
;
A
#
# COMPACT_ATOMS: atom_id res chain seq x y z
N LYS A 1 3.26 23.35 -16.06
CA LYS A 1 4.24 24.24 -15.40
C LYS A 1 4.32 25.62 -16.06
N GLU A 2 3.75 25.81 -17.24
CA GLU A 2 3.79 27.07 -18.02
C GLU A 2 2.45 27.83 -17.98
N SER A 3 1.53 27.44 -17.09
CA SER A 3 0.15 27.97 -17.10
C SER A 3 -0.03 29.35 -16.44
N GLY A 4 1.01 29.93 -15.83
CA GLY A 4 0.90 31.17 -15.04
C GLY A 4 0.13 31.04 -13.72
N PHE A 5 -0.30 29.82 -13.34
CA PHE A 5 -0.93 29.54 -12.06
C PHE A 5 0.09 29.01 -11.04
N ASP A 6 -0.14 29.28 -9.78
CA ASP A 6 0.58 28.64 -8.68
C ASP A 6 0.23 27.15 -8.67
N TRP A 7 1.26 26.30 -8.54
CA TRP A 7 1.10 24.86 -8.59
C TRP A 7 1.97 24.17 -7.56
N CYS A 8 1.49 23.03 -7.09
CA CYS A 8 2.26 22.05 -6.33
C CYS A 8 1.93 20.64 -6.83
N ILE A 9 2.94 19.82 -7.07
CA ILE A 9 2.76 18.44 -7.53
C ILE A 9 3.06 17.51 -6.38
N PHE A 10 2.11 16.65 -6.02
CA PHE A 10 2.31 15.57 -5.07
C PHE A 10 2.62 14.27 -5.83
N ARG A 11 3.73 13.63 -5.46
CA ARG A 11 4.05 12.26 -5.83
C ARG A 11 3.82 11.37 -4.63
N LEU A 12 2.77 10.56 -4.72
CA LEU A 12 2.32 9.75 -3.60
C LEU A 12 3.05 8.41 -3.56
N ALA A 13 3.41 7.95 -2.36
CA ALA A 13 3.68 6.56 -2.06
C ALA A 13 2.41 5.71 -2.27
N MET A 14 2.44 4.44 -1.91
CA MET A 14 1.27 3.57 -2.06
C MET A 14 0.14 4.00 -1.12
N VAL A 15 -1.01 4.31 -1.72
CA VAL A 15 -2.26 4.67 -1.02
C VAL A 15 -3.26 3.55 -1.23
N PRO A 16 -3.36 2.56 -0.33
CA PRO A 16 -4.34 1.49 -0.48
C PRO A 16 -5.75 2.01 -0.17
N PRO A 17 -6.78 1.47 -0.84
CA PRO A 17 -8.16 1.80 -0.52
C PRO A 17 -8.54 1.24 0.87
N LYS A 18 -9.39 1.97 1.60
CA LYS A 18 -9.95 1.53 2.89
C LYS A 18 -11.01 0.40 2.75
N SER A 19 -11.26 -0.07 1.54
CA SER A 19 -12.27 -1.08 1.24
C SER A 19 -11.66 -2.43 0.86
N LEU A 20 -12.39 -3.51 1.12
CA LEU A 20 -12.02 -4.88 0.71
C LEU A 20 -11.92 -5.09 -0.81
N GLY A 21 -12.46 -4.18 -1.61
CA GLY A 21 -12.43 -4.25 -3.08
C GLY A 21 -11.08 -3.99 -3.73
N GLY A 22 -10.03 -3.76 -2.93
CA GLY A 22 -8.69 -3.45 -3.43
C GLY A 22 -7.87 -4.65 -3.92
N PHE A 23 -8.37 -5.89 -3.77
CA PHE A 23 -7.67 -7.04 -4.32
C PHE A 23 -7.77 -7.04 -5.85
N THR A 24 -6.63 -6.95 -6.51
CA THR A 24 -6.53 -7.17 -7.95
C THR A 24 -5.44 -8.22 -8.22
N PRO A 25 -5.58 -9.08 -9.24
CA PRO A 25 -4.53 -10.02 -9.62
C PRO A 25 -3.19 -9.36 -9.93
N LYS A 26 -3.18 -8.07 -10.29
CA LYS A 26 -1.96 -7.27 -10.51
C LYS A 26 -1.05 -7.17 -9.28
N MET A 27 -1.57 -7.39 -8.07
CA MET A 27 -0.70 -7.43 -6.89
C MET A 27 0.36 -8.51 -6.97
N PHE A 28 0.10 -9.60 -7.70
CA PHE A 28 1.07 -10.68 -7.89
C PHE A 28 2.25 -10.30 -8.80
N ASP A 29 2.13 -9.22 -9.57
CA ASP A 29 3.22 -8.72 -10.43
C ASP A 29 4.31 -7.98 -9.64
N THR A 30 4.07 -7.72 -8.34
CA THR A 30 5.05 -7.09 -7.46
C THR A 30 5.83 -8.14 -6.68
N PRO A 31 7.18 -8.16 -6.76
CA PRO A 31 7.99 -9.11 -6.01
C PRO A 31 7.86 -8.95 -4.49
N PRO A 32 7.92 -10.03 -3.71
CA PRO A 32 7.85 -9.96 -2.25
C PRO A 32 8.96 -9.12 -1.62
N GLY A 33 10.13 -9.08 -2.25
CA GLY A 33 11.30 -8.30 -1.81
C GLY A 33 11.30 -6.85 -2.28
N GLN A 34 10.27 -6.38 -2.99
CA GLN A 34 10.17 -5.00 -3.43
C GLN A 34 10.02 -4.07 -2.22
N ARG A 35 10.82 -3.01 -2.19
CA ARG A 35 10.67 -1.93 -1.20
C ARG A 35 9.41 -1.15 -1.50
N THR A 36 8.61 -0.92 -0.47
CA THR A 36 7.30 -0.28 -0.57
C THR A 36 7.13 0.68 0.58
N GLU A 37 6.61 1.85 0.31
CA GLU A 37 6.20 2.81 1.33
C GLU A 37 4.69 3.02 1.24
N PHE A 38 4.06 2.99 2.41
CA PHE A 38 2.64 3.25 2.59
C PHE A 38 2.42 4.71 2.99
N VAL A 39 1.32 5.31 2.55
CA VAL A 39 0.79 6.53 3.15
C VAL A 39 -0.70 6.39 3.41
N HIS A 40 -1.13 6.82 4.59
CA HIS A 40 -2.54 6.74 4.98
C HIS A 40 -3.39 7.68 4.11
N PRO A 41 -4.57 7.26 3.62
CA PRO A 41 -5.44 8.13 2.81
C PRO A 41 -5.79 9.46 3.48
N ASP A 42 -6.04 9.44 4.80
CA ASP A 42 -6.38 10.67 5.54
C ASP A 42 -5.18 11.60 5.68
N ASP A 43 -3.95 11.05 5.75
CA ASP A 43 -2.72 11.85 5.75
C ASP A 43 -2.50 12.52 4.39
N VAL A 44 -2.85 11.86 3.29
CA VAL A 44 -2.86 12.48 1.96
C VAL A 44 -3.86 13.64 1.91
N GLY A 45 -5.07 13.44 2.45
CA GLY A 45 -6.08 14.49 2.56
C GLY A 45 -5.59 15.68 3.39
N LEU A 46 -4.93 15.40 4.53
CA LEU A 46 -4.35 16.43 5.39
C LEU A 46 -3.21 17.18 4.68
N ALA A 47 -2.35 16.46 3.92
CA ALA A 47 -1.29 17.09 3.14
C ALA A 47 -1.85 18.06 2.11
N VAL A 48 -2.92 17.70 1.41
CA VAL A 48 -3.61 18.58 0.45
C VAL A 48 -4.20 19.81 1.16
N ALA A 49 -4.91 19.60 2.28
CA ALA A 49 -5.53 20.69 3.04
C ALA A 49 -4.48 21.71 3.53
N ASN A 50 -3.35 21.21 4.07
CA ASN A 50 -2.28 22.06 4.58
C ASN A 50 -1.50 22.76 3.45
N ALA A 51 -1.43 22.17 2.26
CA ALA A 51 -0.78 22.79 1.10
C ALA A 51 -1.53 24.02 0.58
N VAL A 52 -2.86 24.01 0.63
CA VAL A 52 -3.69 25.12 0.12
C VAL A 52 -3.40 26.44 0.85
N THR A 53 -3.00 26.37 2.12
CA THR A 53 -2.75 27.54 2.98
C THR A 53 -1.26 27.80 3.22
N ASN A 54 -0.36 27.14 2.48
CA ASN A 54 1.08 27.25 2.68
C ASN A 54 1.79 27.73 1.41
N ASP A 55 2.16 28.98 1.36
CA ASP A 55 2.84 29.59 0.20
C ASP A 55 4.21 28.97 -0.10
N GLN A 56 4.83 28.27 0.85
CA GLN A 56 6.15 27.64 0.66
C GLN A 56 6.11 26.40 -0.25
N VAL A 57 4.93 25.89 -0.61
CA VAL A 57 4.77 24.71 -1.46
C VAL A 57 4.68 25.03 -2.95
N TRP A 58 4.38 26.28 -3.29
CA TRP A 58 4.17 26.67 -4.69
C TRP A 58 5.45 26.50 -5.52
N GLY A 59 5.27 26.00 -6.73
CA GLY A 59 6.35 25.68 -7.65
C GLY A 59 7.10 24.37 -7.32
N LYS A 60 6.71 23.62 -6.27
CA LYS A 60 7.40 22.42 -5.80
C LYS A 60 6.73 21.14 -6.26
N THR A 61 7.58 20.10 -6.36
CA THR A 61 7.14 18.69 -6.41
C THR A 61 7.50 18.05 -5.08
N LEU A 62 6.50 17.63 -4.31
CA LEU A 62 6.66 17.05 -2.97
C LEU A 62 6.39 15.55 -3.01
N LEU A 63 7.24 14.77 -2.37
CA LEU A 63 7.05 13.34 -2.17
C LEU A 63 6.19 13.13 -0.91
N ILE A 64 5.07 12.46 -1.05
CA ILE A 64 4.10 12.24 0.03
C ILE A 64 4.06 10.76 0.37
N GLY A 65 4.65 10.39 1.49
CA GLY A 65 4.70 9.04 2.04
C GLY A 65 4.46 9.04 3.54
N GLY A 66 4.33 7.87 4.14
CA GLY A 66 4.07 7.73 5.57
C GLY A 66 5.32 7.81 6.44
N GLY A 67 6.49 8.05 5.84
CA GLY A 67 7.77 8.15 6.54
C GLY A 67 8.32 6.78 6.97
N HIS A 68 9.35 6.82 7.79
CA HIS A 68 10.17 5.64 8.13
C HIS A 68 9.36 4.47 8.74
N SER A 69 8.35 4.77 9.54
CA SER A 69 7.47 3.77 10.16
C SER A 69 6.55 3.05 9.17
N SER A 70 6.46 3.55 7.94
CA SER A 70 5.61 3.03 6.87
C SER A 70 6.41 2.45 5.71
N GLN A 71 7.74 2.37 5.86
CA GLN A 71 8.67 1.74 4.92
C GLN A 71 8.81 0.26 5.25
N MET A 72 8.49 -0.60 4.29
CA MET A 72 8.54 -2.06 4.48
C MET A 72 8.78 -2.78 3.15
N TYR A 73 8.94 -4.09 3.19
CA TYR A 73 8.93 -4.92 2.01
C TYR A 73 7.49 -5.30 1.63
N PHE A 74 7.24 -5.49 0.34
CA PHE A 74 5.91 -5.78 -0.18
C PHE A 74 5.27 -7.02 0.43
N ARG A 75 6.08 -8.08 0.74
CA ARG A 75 5.59 -9.26 1.46
C ARG A 75 4.97 -8.92 2.83
N ASP A 76 5.58 -7.95 3.53
CA ASP A 76 5.12 -7.57 4.86
C ASP A 76 3.89 -6.66 4.77
N PHE A 77 3.87 -5.77 3.78
CA PHE A 77 2.70 -4.96 3.46
C PHE A 77 1.47 -5.84 3.18
N VAL A 78 1.57 -6.74 2.19
CA VAL A 78 0.47 -7.65 1.83
C VAL A 78 0.16 -8.61 2.98
N GLY A 79 1.19 -9.16 3.64
CA GLY A 79 1.03 -10.12 4.73
C GLY A 79 0.22 -9.54 5.88
N GLN A 80 0.57 -8.36 6.36
CA GLN A 80 -0.13 -7.69 7.47
C GLN A 80 -1.55 -7.30 7.08
N MET A 81 -1.75 -6.82 5.84
CA MET A 81 -3.09 -6.53 5.32
C MET A 81 -3.99 -7.77 5.35
N MET A 82 -3.49 -8.90 4.84
CA MET A 82 -4.23 -10.16 4.79
C MET A 82 -4.50 -10.73 6.19
N GLU A 83 -3.55 -10.59 7.11
CA GLU A 83 -3.71 -10.98 8.52
C GLU A 83 -4.77 -10.12 9.22
N ALA A 84 -4.78 -8.81 8.99
CA ALA A 84 -5.81 -7.91 9.51
C ALA A 84 -7.22 -8.29 9.04
N MET A 85 -7.33 -8.77 7.81
CA MET A 85 -8.60 -9.28 7.25
C MET A 85 -8.97 -10.70 7.72
N GLY A 86 -8.08 -11.39 8.44
CA GLY A 86 -8.31 -12.77 8.88
C GLY A 86 -8.00 -13.84 7.83
N ILE A 87 -7.42 -13.50 6.69
CA ILE A 87 -7.13 -14.42 5.58
C ILE A 87 -5.78 -15.13 5.76
N GLY A 88 -4.81 -14.45 6.40
CA GLY A 88 -3.44 -14.94 6.58
C GLY A 88 -2.57 -14.75 5.34
N ARG A 89 -1.25 -14.95 5.51
CA ARG A 89 -0.24 -14.66 4.48
C ARG A 89 -0.34 -15.58 3.27
N LEU A 90 0.00 -15.04 2.11
CA LEU A 90 0.20 -15.78 0.87
C LEU A 90 1.69 -16.18 0.73
N PRO A 91 1.99 -17.33 0.07
CA PRO A 91 3.39 -17.76 -0.13
C PRO A 91 4.09 -16.86 -1.16
N ASP A 92 5.38 -16.57 -0.94
CA ASP A 92 6.20 -15.71 -1.82
C ASP A 92 6.21 -16.19 -3.28
N ARG A 93 6.16 -17.50 -3.50
CA ARG A 93 6.09 -18.11 -4.85
C ARG A 93 4.84 -17.76 -5.66
N ALA A 94 3.86 -17.12 -5.04
CA ALA A 94 2.67 -16.62 -5.75
C ALA A 94 2.91 -15.28 -6.45
N PHE A 95 4.03 -14.65 -6.21
CA PHE A 95 4.38 -13.34 -6.72
C PHE A 95 5.49 -13.41 -7.77
N ALA A 96 5.64 -12.34 -8.55
CA ALA A 96 6.74 -12.16 -9.50
C ALA A 96 8.10 -12.25 -8.79
N THR A 97 9.12 -12.67 -9.52
CA THR A 97 10.51 -12.69 -9.05
C THR A 97 11.34 -11.52 -9.59
N THR A 98 10.87 -10.90 -10.67
CA THR A 98 11.54 -9.78 -11.32
C THR A 98 11.07 -8.46 -10.70
N ALA A 99 12.01 -7.61 -10.29
CA ALA A 99 11.71 -6.32 -9.71
C ALA A 99 10.88 -5.45 -10.66
N CYS A 100 9.88 -4.77 -10.12
CA CYS A 100 9.14 -3.74 -10.82
C CYS A 100 9.50 -2.36 -10.28
N ALA A 101 9.54 -1.36 -11.16
CA ALA A 101 10.15 -0.05 -10.84
C ALA A 101 9.15 0.99 -10.31
N PHE A 102 7.96 0.64 -9.88
CA PHE A 102 6.94 1.63 -9.52
C PHE A 102 6.80 1.92 -8.03
N SER A 103 7.56 1.24 -7.17
CA SER A 103 7.51 1.43 -5.72
C SER A 103 8.91 1.38 -5.12
N ASP A 104 9.22 2.31 -4.24
CA ASP A 104 10.42 2.34 -3.40
C ASP A 104 10.14 3.15 -2.13
N TRP A 105 11.11 3.20 -1.22
CA TRP A 105 11.13 4.16 -0.13
C TRP A 105 11.47 5.54 -0.66
N ILE A 106 10.79 6.56 -0.17
CA ILE A 106 10.94 7.93 -0.64
C ILE A 106 11.36 8.85 0.51
N ASP A 107 12.08 9.91 0.18
CA ASP A 107 12.43 10.93 1.16
C ASP A 107 11.27 11.93 1.31
N THR A 108 10.62 11.89 2.44
CA THR A 108 9.49 12.75 2.79
C THR A 108 9.84 13.87 3.77
N ALA A 109 11.12 14.10 4.05
CA ALA A 109 11.54 15.07 5.06
C ALA A 109 11.06 16.50 4.75
N GLU A 110 11.20 16.94 3.49
CA GLU A 110 10.73 18.28 3.08
C GLU A 110 9.21 18.39 3.17
N SER A 111 8.47 17.42 2.63
CA SER A 111 7.01 17.44 2.64
C SER A 111 6.46 17.39 4.06
N GLN A 112 7.03 16.55 4.93
CA GLN A 112 6.62 16.49 6.33
C GLN A 112 6.91 17.80 7.06
N ARG A 113 8.06 18.41 6.83
CA ARG A 113 8.41 19.72 7.43
C ARG A 113 7.46 20.83 7.00
N LEU A 114 7.02 20.84 5.75
CA LEU A 114 6.14 21.86 5.20
C LEU A 114 4.66 21.64 5.55
N LEU A 115 4.24 20.37 5.57
CA LEU A 115 2.82 20.02 5.59
C LEU A 115 2.36 19.35 6.89
N HIS A 116 3.27 18.84 7.72
CA HIS A 116 2.95 18.19 9.02
C HIS A 116 1.81 17.18 8.95
N TYR A 117 1.80 16.32 7.94
CA TYR A 117 0.66 15.47 7.59
C TYR A 117 0.76 14.03 8.11
N GLN A 118 1.96 13.53 8.41
CA GLN A 118 2.17 12.14 8.88
C GLN A 118 1.60 11.96 10.29
N ARG A 119 0.40 11.40 10.39
CA ARG A 119 -0.35 11.19 11.65
C ARG A 119 -0.63 9.72 11.91
N HIS A 120 -0.74 8.90 10.85
CA HIS A 120 -1.15 7.51 10.93
C HIS A 120 -0.02 6.59 10.47
N SER A 121 0.19 5.53 11.25
CA SER A 121 1.09 4.44 10.87
C SER A 121 0.37 3.38 10.04
N PHE A 122 1.13 2.47 9.42
CA PHE A 122 0.56 1.30 8.76
C PHE A 122 -0.19 0.38 9.76
N ALA A 123 0.28 0.32 11.02
CA ALA A 123 -0.41 -0.42 12.07
C ALA A 123 -1.81 0.17 12.38
N ASP A 124 -1.97 1.47 12.32
CA ASP A 124 -3.29 2.10 12.52
C ASP A 124 -4.22 1.77 11.37
N PHE A 125 -3.74 1.84 10.13
CA PHE A 125 -4.49 1.44 8.96
C PHE A 125 -4.96 -0.02 9.02
N THR A 126 -4.10 -0.96 9.43
CA THR A 126 -4.49 -2.37 9.57
C THR A 126 -5.51 -2.59 10.67
N LYS A 127 -5.47 -1.83 11.76
CA LYS A 127 -6.52 -1.82 12.81
C LYS A 127 -7.84 -1.31 12.26
N GLU A 128 -7.83 -0.23 11.47
CA GLU A 128 -9.04 0.32 10.84
C GLU A 128 -9.69 -0.70 9.91
N ILE A 129 -8.90 -1.39 9.08
CA ILE A 129 -9.40 -2.49 8.23
C ILE A 129 -10.03 -3.59 9.08
N ALA A 130 -9.35 -4.02 10.13
CA ALA A 130 -9.88 -5.06 11.02
C ALA A 130 -11.18 -4.62 11.71
N ALA A 131 -11.28 -3.34 12.09
CA ALA A 131 -12.47 -2.77 12.70
C ALA A 131 -13.63 -2.64 11.70
N SER A 132 -13.36 -2.21 10.45
CA SER A 132 -14.38 -2.07 9.40
C SER A 132 -15.03 -3.39 9.02
N LEU A 133 -14.29 -4.49 9.14
CA LEU A 133 -14.81 -5.84 8.91
C LEU A 133 -15.68 -6.36 10.06
N GLY A 134 -15.47 -5.86 11.27
CA GLY A 134 -16.23 -6.29 12.44
C GLY A 134 -16.31 -7.81 12.58
N PRO A 135 -17.52 -8.37 12.83
CA PRO A 135 -17.70 -9.82 12.98
C PRO A 135 -17.41 -10.62 11.70
N ALA A 136 -17.51 -10.01 10.51
CA ALA A 136 -17.25 -10.69 9.24
C ALA A 136 -15.80 -11.21 9.13
N ARG A 137 -14.86 -10.59 9.83
CA ARG A 137 -13.48 -11.07 9.88
C ARG A 137 -13.35 -12.47 10.49
N TYR A 138 -14.22 -12.87 11.42
CA TYR A 138 -14.22 -14.22 11.99
C TYR A 138 -14.71 -15.25 10.96
N ALA A 139 -15.73 -14.90 10.18
CA ALA A 139 -16.20 -15.72 9.07
C ALA A 139 -15.09 -15.87 8.00
N LEU A 140 -14.43 -14.76 7.64
CA LEU A 140 -13.27 -14.80 6.72
C LEU A 140 -12.14 -15.68 7.25
N ARG A 141 -11.89 -15.68 8.56
CA ARG A 141 -10.87 -16.54 9.18
C ARG A 141 -11.20 -18.02 9.02
N VAL A 142 -12.46 -18.40 9.20
CA VAL A 142 -12.91 -19.80 8.99
C VAL A 142 -12.82 -20.17 7.52
N LEU A 143 -13.19 -19.26 6.61
CA LEU A 143 -13.15 -19.47 5.17
C LEU A 143 -11.77 -19.19 4.55
N SER A 144 -10.77 -18.83 5.36
CA SER A 144 -9.47 -18.41 4.87
C SER A 144 -8.77 -19.42 3.95
N PRO A 145 -8.86 -20.76 4.13
CA PRO A 145 -8.26 -21.70 3.19
C PRO A 145 -8.88 -21.61 1.79
N LEU A 146 -10.21 -21.42 1.72
CA LEU A 146 -10.93 -21.30 0.45
C LEU A 146 -10.62 -19.97 -0.24
N VAL A 147 -10.61 -18.87 0.53
CA VAL A 147 -10.26 -17.54 0.02
C VAL A 147 -8.83 -17.53 -0.51
N ARG A 148 -7.88 -18.09 0.26
CA ARG A 148 -6.48 -18.20 -0.18
C ARG A 148 -6.33 -19.06 -1.42
N TRP A 149 -7.02 -20.19 -1.49
CA TRP A 149 -7.02 -21.04 -2.67
C TRP A 149 -7.53 -20.25 -3.91
N TRP A 150 -8.64 -19.54 -3.76
CA TRP A 150 -9.19 -18.70 -4.84
C TRP A 150 -8.20 -17.60 -5.26
N MET A 151 -7.62 -16.87 -4.31
CA MET A 151 -6.61 -15.85 -4.60
C MET A 151 -5.40 -16.43 -5.33
N LEU A 152 -4.86 -17.55 -4.84
CA LEU A 152 -3.74 -18.23 -5.46
C LEU A 152 -4.07 -18.74 -6.87
N SER A 153 -5.31 -19.07 -7.13
CA SER A 153 -5.76 -19.45 -8.48
C SER A 153 -5.72 -18.30 -9.49
N GLN A 154 -5.72 -17.05 -9.01
CA GLN A 154 -5.58 -15.86 -9.85
C GLN A 154 -4.10 -15.51 -10.14
N SER A 155 -3.16 -16.08 -9.40
CA SER A 155 -1.73 -15.81 -9.61
C SER A 155 -1.20 -16.59 -10.83
N PRO A 156 -0.63 -15.91 -11.84
CA PRO A 156 0.03 -16.58 -12.97
C PRO A 156 1.29 -17.32 -12.52
N TYR A 157 2.00 -16.79 -11.52
CA TYR A 157 3.26 -17.33 -11.01
C TYR A 157 3.05 -18.61 -10.20
N TYR A 158 2.00 -18.68 -9.40
CA TYR A 158 1.66 -19.85 -8.59
C TYR A 158 1.26 -21.07 -9.45
N ARG A 159 0.64 -20.82 -10.61
CA ARG A 159 0.28 -21.87 -11.57
C ARG A 159 1.52 -22.38 -12.32
N ALA A 160 2.38 -21.48 -12.79
CA ALA A 160 3.60 -21.84 -13.51
C ALA A 160 4.52 -22.74 -12.69
N GLY A 161 4.69 -22.46 -11.37
CA GLY A 161 5.48 -23.29 -10.48
C GLY A 161 4.92 -24.70 -10.19
N ARG A 162 3.67 -24.97 -10.58
CA ARG A 162 3.07 -26.33 -10.54
C ARG A 162 3.27 -27.13 -11.82
N ALA A 163 3.67 -26.47 -12.91
CA ALA A 163 3.80 -27.09 -14.24
C ALA A 163 5.20 -27.62 -14.52
N THR A 164 6.16 -27.48 -13.64
CA THR A 164 7.49 -28.10 -13.72
C THR A 164 7.60 -29.26 -12.74
N PRO A 165 7.23 -30.51 -13.14
CA PRO A 165 7.79 -31.68 -12.48
C PRO A 165 9.26 -31.78 -12.92
N SER A 166 10.15 -31.89 -11.96
CA SER A 166 11.57 -32.25 -12.12
C SER A 166 11.73 -33.57 -12.83
#